data_fbfc1e926093680418723ab15301d1de
#
_entry.id   fbfc1e926093680418723ab15301d1de
#
_cell.length_a   1.000
_cell.length_b   1.000
_cell.length_c   1.000
_cell.angle_alpha   90.00
_cell.angle_beta   90.00
_cell.angle_gamma   90.00
#
_symmetry.space_group_name_H-M   'P 1'
#
loop_
_entity.id
_entity.type
_entity.pdbx_description
1 polymer ?
#
loop_
_entity_poly.entity_id
_entity_poly.type
_entity_poly.pdbx_seq_one_letter_code
_entity_poly.pdbx_strand_id
1 'polypeptide(L)'
;MNIALIACDVKKELMTQFCIAYAGILSQHNICATGTTGRIVSEATGLQIQRFMSGDQGGEQQIASRVACNEIDLLLIFGDPLNPKPMEPIEADLLRLCNVHNVPVATNIATAEALIHALARGDLDWRDIVNPKESPAETASDEEE
;
A
#
# COMPACT_ATOMS: atom_id res chain seq x y z
N MET A 1 4.78 8.99 4.40
CA MET A 1 4.15 8.59 3.15
C MET A 1 3.07 7.55 3.39
N ASN A 2 2.20 7.32 2.43
CA ASN A 2 1.10 6.36 2.56
C ASN A 2 1.43 5.09 1.77
N ILE A 3 1.46 3.95 2.46
CA ILE A 3 1.86 2.67 1.91
C ILE A 3 0.68 1.71 1.94
N ALA A 4 0.38 1.06 0.82
CA ALA A 4 -0.71 0.09 0.73
C ALA A 4 -0.16 -1.33 0.57
N LEU A 5 -0.75 -2.29 1.29
CA LEU A 5 -0.35 -3.69 1.30
C LEU A 5 -1.51 -4.57 0.82
N ILE A 6 -1.24 -5.39 -0.18
CA ILE A 6 -2.17 -6.41 -0.67
C ILE A 6 -1.38 -7.72 -0.80
N ALA A 7 -1.89 -8.80 -0.24
CA ALA A 7 -1.27 -10.12 -0.38
C ALA A 7 -2.34 -11.19 -0.57
N CYS A 8 -2.13 -12.09 -1.54
CA CYS A 8 -2.95 -13.29 -1.66
C CYS A 8 -2.70 -14.23 -0.48
N ASP A 9 -3.54 -15.24 -0.29
CA ASP A 9 -3.49 -16.09 0.89
C ASP A 9 -2.13 -16.78 1.07
N VAL A 10 -1.55 -17.30 -0.01
CA VAL A 10 -0.25 -18.00 0.06
C VAL A 10 0.93 -17.05 0.29
N LYS A 11 0.75 -15.74 0.13
CA LYS A 11 1.79 -14.73 0.32
C LYS A 11 1.62 -13.90 1.59
N LYS A 12 0.60 -14.14 2.39
CA LYS A 12 0.37 -13.38 3.62
C LYS A 12 1.49 -13.56 4.64
N GLU A 13 2.04 -14.77 4.75
CA GLU A 13 3.17 -15.02 5.65
C GLU A 13 4.42 -14.26 5.19
N LEU A 14 4.72 -14.28 3.89
CA LEU A 14 5.86 -13.54 3.35
C LEU A 14 5.70 -12.03 3.57
N MET A 15 4.51 -11.50 3.32
CA MET A 15 4.21 -10.08 3.59
C MET A 15 4.42 -9.76 5.07
N THR A 16 3.96 -10.64 5.95
CA THR A 16 4.09 -10.48 7.40
C THR A 16 5.55 -10.45 7.82
N GLN A 17 6.35 -11.40 7.33
CA GLN A 17 7.78 -11.46 7.64
C GLN A 17 8.53 -10.22 7.13
N PHE A 18 8.18 -9.74 5.94
CA PHE A 18 8.72 -8.50 5.40
C PHE A 18 8.41 -7.32 6.33
N CYS A 19 7.16 -7.20 6.75
CA CYS A 19 6.75 -6.12 7.64
C CYS A 19 7.39 -6.21 9.03
N ILE A 20 7.63 -7.42 9.56
CA ILE A 20 8.37 -7.61 10.81
C ILE A 20 9.82 -7.10 10.64
N ALA A 21 10.48 -7.50 9.55
CA ALA A 21 11.85 -7.11 9.29
C ALA A 21 12.02 -5.59 9.16
N TYR A 22 11.04 -4.92 8.58
CA TYR A 22 11.10 -3.48 8.30
C TYR A 22 10.12 -2.65 9.14
N ALA A 23 9.67 -3.18 10.27
CA ALA A 23 8.70 -2.50 11.13
C ALA A 23 9.18 -1.11 11.58
N GLY A 24 10.47 -0.96 11.84
CA GLY A 24 11.04 0.33 12.24
C GLY A 24 10.89 1.41 11.17
N ILE A 25 11.09 1.05 9.91
CA ILE A 25 10.88 1.97 8.80
C ILE A 25 9.38 2.23 8.60
N LEU A 26 8.59 1.16 8.56
CA LEU A 26 7.16 1.25 8.30
C LEU A 26 6.41 2.04 9.38
N SER A 27 6.86 1.98 10.63
CA SER A 27 6.23 2.72 11.74
C SER A 27 6.26 4.24 11.58
N GLN A 28 7.13 4.74 10.71
CA GLN A 28 7.25 6.18 10.43
C GLN A 28 6.29 6.65 9.32
N HIS A 29 5.50 5.75 8.78
CA HIS A 29 4.59 6.03 7.66
C HIS A 29 3.16 5.57 7.97
N ASN A 30 2.22 6.03 7.16
CA ASN A 30 0.83 5.61 7.25
C ASN A 30 0.64 4.36 6.39
N ILE A 31 0.10 3.31 6.99
CA ILE A 31 -0.06 2.02 6.31
C ILE A 31 -1.53 1.67 6.23
N CYS A 32 -1.97 1.26 5.06
CA CYS A 32 -3.28 0.68 4.83
C CYS A 32 -3.13 -0.68 4.15
N ALA A 33 -4.14 -1.52 4.27
CA ALA A 33 -4.10 -2.85 3.70
C ALA A 33 -5.52 -3.39 3.50
N THR A 34 -5.68 -4.37 2.61
CA THR A 34 -6.89 -5.16 2.56
C THR A 34 -7.10 -5.88 3.88
N GLY A 35 -8.37 -6.14 4.25
CA GLY A 35 -8.75 -6.46 5.63
C GLY A 35 -7.98 -7.61 6.27
N THR A 36 -7.91 -8.78 5.61
CA THR A 36 -7.24 -9.95 6.18
C THR A 36 -5.73 -9.74 6.27
N THR A 37 -5.12 -9.18 5.23
CA THR A 37 -3.70 -8.83 5.24
C THR A 37 -3.39 -7.84 6.36
N GLY A 38 -4.18 -6.79 6.49
CA GLY A 38 -3.99 -5.78 7.53
C GLY A 38 -4.11 -6.35 8.94
N ARG A 39 -5.07 -7.24 9.17
CA ARG A 39 -5.24 -7.90 10.46
C ARG A 39 -4.01 -8.74 10.84
N ILE A 40 -3.56 -9.60 9.93
CA ILE A 40 -2.43 -10.50 10.18
C ILE A 40 -1.15 -9.72 10.43
N VAL A 41 -0.86 -8.72 9.59
CA VAL A 41 0.35 -7.91 9.74
C VAL A 41 0.29 -7.09 11.02
N SER A 42 -0.84 -6.48 11.33
CA SER A 42 -1.01 -5.68 12.54
C SER A 42 -0.81 -6.51 13.81
N GLU A 43 -1.37 -7.73 13.86
CA GLU A 43 -1.21 -8.63 15.01
C GLU A 43 0.24 -9.08 15.19
N ALA A 44 0.97 -9.29 14.09
CA ALA A 44 2.35 -9.78 14.15
C ALA A 44 3.37 -8.68 14.46
N THR A 45 3.12 -7.44 14.06
CA THR A 45 4.09 -6.35 14.12
C THR A 45 3.78 -5.28 15.16
N GLY A 46 2.52 -5.16 15.55
CA GLY A 46 2.06 -4.04 16.37
C GLY A 46 1.88 -2.74 15.60
N LEU A 47 2.09 -2.72 14.29
CA LEU A 47 1.88 -1.54 13.48
C LEU A 47 0.40 -1.17 13.45
N GLN A 48 0.13 0.13 13.47
CA GLN A 48 -1.22 0.65 13.26
C GLN A 48 -1.50 0.67 11.76
N ILE A 49 -2.47 -0.13 11.32
CA ILE A 49 -2.80 -0.29 9.91
C ILE A 49 -4.27 0.03 9.72
N GLN A 50 -4.56 0.93 8.78
CA GLN A 50 -5.93 1.17 8.34
C GLN A 50 -6.36 -0.04 7.50
N ARG A 51 -7.33 -0.80 8.00
CA ARG A 51 -7.82 -1.99 7.29
C ARG A 51 -9.04 -1.64 6.46
N PHE A 52 -8.98 -1.96 5.19
CA PHE A 52 -10.12 -1.92 4.28
C PHE A 52 -10.86 -3.25 4.31
N MET A 53 -11.82 -3.42 3.43
CA MET A 53 -12.50 -4.71 3.24
C MET A 53 -11.50 -5.74 2.72
N SER A 54 -11.80 -7.04 2.87
CA SER A 54 -10.97 -8.06 2.23
C SER A 54 -10.96 -7.88 0.71
N GLY A 55 -9.90 -8.36 0.04
CA GLY A 55 -9.72 -8.15 -1.39
C GLY A 55 -10.91 -8.60 -2.22
N ASP A 56 -11.49 -9.78 -1.89
CA ASP A 56 -12.65 -10.34 -2.56
C ASP A 56 -13.97 -9.62 -2.24
N GLN A 57 -13.98 -8.73 -1.26
CA GLN A 57 -15.16 -7.97 -0.84
C GLN A 57 -15.06 -6.46 -1.11
N GLY A 58 -14.14 -6.05 -1.98
CA GLY A 58 -14.02 -4.66 -2.39
C GLY A 58 -12.83 -3.90 -1.81
N GLY A 59 -11.92 -4.57 -1.07
CA GLY A 59 -10.74 -3.92 -0.50
C GLY A 59 -9.80 -3.36 -1.54
N GLU A 60 -9.62 -4.06 -2.66
CA GLU A 60 -8.77 -3.58 -3.76
C GLU A 60 -9.36 -2.35 -4.43
N GLN A 61 -10.69 -2.27 -4.58
CA GLN A 61 -11.38 -1.09 -5.09
C GLN A 61 -11.19 0.12 -4.18
N GLN A 62 -11.19 -0.12 -2.86
CA GLN A 62 -10.94 0.95 -1.89
C GLN A 62 -9.53 1.51 -2.03
N ILE A 63 -8.53 0.64 -2.21
CA ILE A 63 -7.14 1.06 -2.44
C ILE A 63 -7.02 1.78 -3.78
N ALA A 64 -7.67 1.27 -4.84
CA ALA A 64 -7.67 1.92 -6.16
C ALA A 64 -8.22 3.34 -6.08
N SER A 65 -9.28 3.56 -5.32
CA SER A 65 -9.84 4.89 -5.10
C SER A 65 -8.84 5.83 -4.44
N ARG A 66 -8.06 5.33 -3.48
CA ARG A 66 -7.03 6.12 -2.80
C ARG A 66 -5.88 6.47 -3.75
N VAL A 67 -5.48 5.53 -4.63
CA VAL A 67 -4.48 5.81 -5.67
C VAL A 67 -4.98 6.90 -6.60
N ALA A 68 -6.24 6.81 -7.04
CA ALA A 68 -6.84 7.80 -7.94
C ALA A 68 -6.88 9.21 -7.32
N CYS A 69 -6.92 9.32 -6.00
CA CYS A 69 -6.90 10.59 -5.27
C CYS A 69 -5.50 11.03 -4.85
N ASN A 70 -4.44 10.42 -5.37
CA ASN A 70 -3.04 10.69 -4.98
C ASN A 70 -2.76 10.47 -3.49
N GLU A 71 -3.46 9.54 -2.85
CA GLU A 71 -3.30 9.28 -1.42
C GLU A 71 -2.37 8.10 -1.11
N ILE A 72 -1.86 7.39 -2.12
CA ILE A 72 -0.94 6.27 -1.96
C ILE A 72 0.40 6.60 -2.62
N ASP A 73 1.49 6.37 -1.91
CA ASP A 73 2.85 6.67 -2.37
C ASP A 73 3.65 5.41 -2.71
N LEU A 74 3.22 4.25 -2.23
CA LEU A 74 3.90 2.98 -2.46
C LEU A 74 2.88 1.84 -2.35
N LEU A 75 2.87 0.94 -3.32
CA LEU A 75 1.99 -0.24 -3.30
C LEU A 75 2.83 -1.52 -3.30
N LEU A 76 2.59 -2.38 -2.32
CA LEU A 76 3.13 -3.73 -2.28
C LEU A 76 1.98 -4.71 -2.53
N ILE A 77 2.04 -5.43 -3.65
CA ILE A 77 0.99 -6.38 -4.05
C ILE A 77 1.61 -7.73 -4.40
N PHE A 78 1.47 -8.70 -3.50
CA PHE A 78 2.07 -10.03 -3.65
C PHE A 78 1.01 -11.04 -4.07
N GLY A 79 1.10 -11.51 -5.32
CA GLY A 79 0.24 -12.54 -5.88
C GLY A 79 0.86 -13.93 -5.82
N ASP A 80 0.13 -14.93 -6.28
CA ASP A 80 0.58 -16.33 -6.31
C ASP A 80 1.16 -16.67 -7.69
N PRO A 81 2.50 -16.76 -7.84
CA PRO A 81 3.11 -17.04 -9.14
C PRO A 81 2.97 -18.48 -9.59
N LEU A 82 2.67 -19.41 -8.66
CA LEU A 82 2.53 -20.84 -8.99
C LEU A 82 1.13 -21.20 -9.47
N ASN A 83 0.15 -20.39 -9.15
CA ASN A 83 -1.24 -20.57 -9.58
C ASN A 83 -1.74 -19.27 -10.22
N PRO A 84 -1.17 -18.88 -11.39
CA PRO A 84 -1.56 -17.63 -12.01
C PRO A 84 -3.03 -17.70 -12.43
N LYS A 85 -3.81 -16.75 -11.94
CA LYS A 85 -5.18 -16.55 -12.39
C LYS A 85 -5.18 -15.48 -13.46
N PRO A 86 -6.14 -15.48 -14.38
CA PRO A 86 -6.32 -14.33 -15.25
C PRO A 86 -6.42 -13.06 -14.41
N MET A 87 -5.74 -12.00 -14.81
CA MET A 87 -5.78 -10.73 -14.09
C MET A 87 -7.21 -10.21 -14.08
N GLU A 88 -7.75 -9.99 -12.90
CA GLU A 88 -9.10 -9.43 -12.77
C GLU A 88 -9.10 -7.95 -13.20
N PRO A 89 -10.24 -7.45 -13.71
CA PRO A 89 -10.31 -6.05 -14.15
C PRO A 89 -9.90 -5.04 -13.07
N ILE A 90 -10.19 -5.33 -11.80
CA ILE A 90 -9.82 -4.42 -10.71
C ILE A 90 -8.30 -4.38 -10.48
N GLU A 91 -7.61 -5.51 -10.61
CA GLU A 91 -6.15 -5.55 -10.50
C GLU A 91 -5.50 -4.77 -11.64
N ALA A 92 -5.98 -4.98 -12.87
CA ALA A 92 -5.50 -4.24 -14.03
C ALA A 92 -5.73 -2.74 -13.87
N ASP A 93 -6.88 -2.35 -13.37
CA ASP A 93 -7.22 -0.93 -13.14
C ASP A 93 -6.34 -0.33 -12.05
N LEU A 94 -6.10 -1.06 -10.97
CA LEU A 94 -5.23 -0.62 -9.88
C LEU A 94 -3.80 -0.36 -10.39
N LEU A 95 -3.23 -1.29 -11.17
CA LEU A 95 -1.89 -1.13 -11.73
C LEU A 95 -1.84 0.03 -12.72
N ARG A 96 -2.89 0.20 -13.54
CA ARG A 96 -2.99 1.33 -14.46
C ARG A 96 -3.00 2.66 -13.71
N LEU A 97 -3.77 2.76 -12.64
CA LEU A 97 -3.83 3.97 -11.81
C LEU A 97 -2.47 4.28 -11.16
N CYS A 98 -1.74 3.24 -10.71
CA CYS A 98 -0.39 3.45 -10.19
C CYS A 98 0.54 4.01 -11.26
N ASN A 99 0.43 3.55 -12.51
CA ASN A 99 1.22 4.08 -13.61
C ASN A 99 0.85 5.53 -13.93
N VAL A 100 -0.44 5.86 -13.91
CA VAL A 100 -0.91 7.23 -14.17
C VAL A 100 -0.38 8.20 -13.12
N HIS A 101 -0.35 7.79 -11.86
CA HIS A 101 0.05 8.64 -10.73
C HIS A 101 1.51 8.45 -10.30
N ASN A 102 2.28 7.68 -11.06
CA ASN A 102 3.69 7.40 -10.76
C ASN A 102 3.90 6.82 -9.35
N VAL A 103 3.04 5.89 -8.97
CA VAL A 103 3.16 5.17 -7.69
C VAL A 103 4.06 3.95 -7.90
N PRO A 104 5.19 3.84 -7.19
CA PRO A 104 6.02 2.64 -7.27
C PRO A 104 5.27 1.42 -6.76
N VAL A 105 5.40 0.31 -7.48
CA VAL A 105 4.70 -0.94 -7.18
C VAL A 105 5.70 -2.06 -7.05
N ALA A 106 5.64 -2.82 -5.97
CA ALA A 106 6.38 -4.06 -5.80
C ALA A 106 5.43 -5.25 -5.90
N THR A 107 5.66 -6.14 -6.85
CA THR A 107 4.86 -7.35 -7.04
C THR A 107 5.55 -8.60 -6.49
N ASN A 108 6.76 -8.45 -5.95
CA ASN A 108 7.53 -9.54 -5.33
C ASN A 108 8.44 -8.98 -4.26
N ILE A 109 9.02 -9.89 -3.46
CA ILE A 109 9.85 -9.51 -2.31
C ILE A 109 11.13 -8.76 -2.72
N ALA A 110 11.73 -9.11 -3.85
CA ALA A 110 12.98 -8.46 -4.29
C ALA A 110 12.75 -6.98 -4.59
N THR A 111 11.68 -6.65 -5.28
CA THR A 111 11.32 -5.26 -5.56
C THR A 111 10.91 -4.54 -4.28
N ALA A 112 10.17 -5.22 -3.40
CA ALA A 112 9.78 -4.65 -2.11
C ALA A 112 10.99 -4.28 -1.26
N GLU A 113 12.01 -5.14 -1.20
CA GLU A 113 13.27 -4.86 -0.50
C GLU A 113 13.95 -3.61 -1.06
N ALA A 114 14.06 -3.50 -2.38
CA ALA A 114 14.66 -2.33 -3.01
C ALA A 114 13.88 -1.05 -2.70
N LEU A 115 12.56 -1.11 -2.76
CA LEU A 115 11.71 0.06 -2.53
C LEU A 115 11.67 0.49 -1.07
N ILE A 116 11.72 -0.44 -0.11
CA ILE A 116 11.73 -0.07 1.31
C ILE A 116 13.05 0.63 1.68
N HIS A 117 14.16 0.21 1.10
CA HIS A 117 15.44 0.90 1.29
C HIS A 117 15.45 2.28 0.64
N ALA A 118 14.87 2.41 -0.56
CA ALA A 118 14.71 3.70 -1.22
C ALA A 118 13.84 4.66 -0.37
N LEU A 119 12.76 4.15 0.19
CA LEU A 119 11.89 4.91 1.08
C LEU A 119 12.68 5.42 2.30
N ALA A 120 13.46 4.55 2.92
CA ALA A 120 14.26 4.90 4.11
C ALA A 120 15.32 5.96 3.81
N ARG A 121 15.90 5.96 2.60
CA ARG A 121 16.89 6.96 2.18
C ARG A 121 16.29 8.29 1.76
N GLY A 122 14.97 8.38 1.63
CA GLY A 122 14.30 9.58 1.13
C GLY A 122 14.22 9.68 -0.40
N ASP A 123 14.50 8.60 -1.12
CA ASP A 123 14.48 8.59 -2.60
C ASP A 123 13.09 8.86 -3.17
N LEU A 124 12.02 8.69 -2.38
CA LEU A 124 10.64 8.96 -2.78
C LEU A 124 10.12 10.32 -2.30
N ASP A 125 10.92 11.12 -1.63
CA ASP A 125 10.49 12.40 -1.05
C ASP A 125 10.03 13.41 -2.10
N TRP A 126 10.49 13.28 -3.36
CA TRP A 126 10.03 14.10 -4.47
C TRP A 126 8.51 14.02 -4.66
N ARG A 127 7.88 12.92 -4.25
CA ARG A 127 6.43 12.76 -4.38
C ARG A 127 5.67 13.80 -3.57
N ASP A 128 6.17 14.14 -2.39
CA ASP A 128 5.56 15.18 -1.55
C ASP A 128 5.71 16.58 -2.16
N ILE A 129 6.73 16.76 -3.00
CA ILE A 129 6.95 18.04 -3.69
C ILE A 129 5.98 18.21 -4.85
N VAL A 130 5.80 17.16 -5.69
CA VAL A 130 4.93 17.24 -6.88
C VAL A 130 3.46 16.93 -6.55
N ASN A 131 3.19 16.20 -5.48
CA ASN A 131 1.85 15.86 -5.01
C ASN A 131 1.74 16.16 -3.52
N PRO A 132 1.74 17.45 -3.11
CA PRO A 132 1.65 17.76 -1.68
C PRO A 132 0.31 17.28 -1.12
N LYS A 133 0.37 16.61 0.04
CA LYS A 133 -0.83 16.17 0.73
C LYS A 133 -1.43 17.34 1.50
N GLU A 134 -2.76 17.33 1.63
CA GLU A 134 -3.46 18.33 2.42
C GLU A 134 -3.04 18.23 3.89
N SER A 135 -2.83 19.37 4.53
CA SER A 135 -2.56 19.41 5.96
C SER A 135 -3.86 19.12 6.73
N PRO A 136 -3.77 18.61 7.98
CA PRO A 136 -4.97 18.40 8.80
C PRO A 136 -5.81 19.66 9.00
N ALA A 137 -5.19 20.85 9.01
CA ALA A 137 -5.90 22.12 9.14
C ALA A 137 -6.71 22.44 7.89
N GLU A 138 -6.19 22.15 6.69
CA GLU A 138 -6.90 22.33 5.43
C GLU A 138 -8.06 21.37 5.30
N THR A 139 -7.88 20.10 5.69
CA THR A 139 -8.94 19.11 5.70
C THR A 139 -10.08 19.52 6.65
N ALA A 140 -9.76 20.05 7.82
CA ALA A 140 -10.76 20.52 8.78
C ALA A 140 -11.56 21.74 8.22
N SER A 141 -10.92 22.63 7.48
CA SER A 141 -11.58 23.77 6.83
C SER A 141 -12.57 23.29 5.77
N ASP A 142 -12.21 22.30 4.98
CA ASP A 142 -13.06 21.75 3.95
C ASP A 142 -14.30 21.06 4.54
N GLU A 143 -14.16 20.42 5.70
CA GLU A 143 -15.27 19.76 6.40
C GLU A 143 -16.28 20.76 6.97
N GLU A 144 -15.89 21.97 7.28
CA GLU A 144 -16.75 23.02 7.83
C GLU A 144 -17.62 23.70 6.76
N GLU A 145 -17.25 23.58 5.51
CA GLU A 145 -18.00 24.11 4.38
C GLU A 145 -19.10 23.18 3.88
#